data_d9b8c711ec44e38c0e7ff298f1aef790
#
_entry.id   d9b8c711ec44e38c0e7ff298f1aef790
#
_cell.length_a   1.000
_cell.length_b   1.000
_cell.length_c   1.000
_cell.angle_alpha   90.00
_cell.angle_beta   90.00
_cell.angle_gamma   90.00
#
_symmetry.space_group_name_H-M   'P 1'
#
loop_
_entity.id
_entity.type
_entity.pdbx_description
1 polymer ?
#
loop_
_entity_poly.entity_id
_entity_poly.type
_entity_poly.pdbx_seq_one_letter_code
_entity_poly.pdbx_strand_id
1 'polypeptide(L)'
;MEELYRIIEQKIKDAGYPRAISGETVYGDICNQIEGKENGSYVLLSKFEDDAIFEYHITVMDDEFNLGLLTMRTPEGVFETDFDK
;
A
#
# COMPACT_ATOMS: atom_id res chain seq x y z
N MET A 1 8.58 -3.58 -13.38
CA MET A 1 7.96 -3.88 -12.09
C MET A 1 8.87 -3.66 -10.90
N GLU A 2 10.15 -4.06 -11.00
CA GLU A 2 11.10 -3.83 -9.90
C GLU A 2 11.22 -2.37 -9.50
N GLU A 3 11.18 -1.48 -10.47
CA GLU A 3 11.26 -0.06 -10.21
C GLU A 3 10.08 0.43 -9.38
N LEU A 4 8.87 -0.06 -9.70
CA LEU A 4 7.68 0.28 -8.95
C LEU A 4 7.77 -0.25 -7.51
N TYR A 5 8.27 -1.47 -7.34
CA TYR A 5 8.47 -2.04 -6.01
C TYR A 5 9.43 -1.21 -5.18
N ARG A 6 10.50 -0.70 -5.79
CA ARG A 6 11.47 0.16 -5.10
C ARG A 6 10.85 1.48 -4.69
N ILE A 7 10.01 2.06 -5.54
CA ILE A 7 9.32 3.31 -5.23
C ILE A 7 8.42 3.13 -4.02
N ILE A 8 7.63 2.05 -4.00
CA ILE A 8 6.74 1.76 -2.87
C ILE A 8 7.55 1.57 -1.59
N GLU A 9 8.58 0.76 -1.66
CA GLU A 9 9.44 0.48 -0.50
C GLU A 9 10.11 1.74 0.03
N GLN A 10 10.63 2.57 -0.87
CA GLN A 10 11.31 3.80 -0.48
C GLN A 10 10.35 4.80 0.16
N LYS A 11 9.14 4.93 -0.39
CA LYS A 11 8.14 5.83 0.19
C LYS A 11 7.71 5.39 1.58
N ILE A 12 7.57 4.09 1.81
CA ILE A 12 7.25 3.54 3.12
C ILE A 12 8.36 3.87 4.10
N LYS A 13 9.61 3.68 3.68
CA LYS A 13 10.78 3.98 4.51
C LYS A 13 10.86 5.47 4.83
N ASP A 14 10.64 6.31 3.84
CA ASP A 14 10.70 7.77 4.01
C ASP A 14 9.58 8.29 4.92
N ALA A 15 8.47 7.58 4.99
CA ALA A 15 7.38 7.94 5.89
C ALA A 15 7.69 7.66 7.36
N GLY A 16 8.78 6.93 7.62
CA GLY A 16 9.21 6.63 8.98
C GLY A 16 8.76 5.26 9.49
N TYR A 17 8.20 4.44 8.63
CA TYR A 17 7.74 3.11 9.04
C TYR A 17 8.90 2.34 9.68
N PRO A 18 8.74 1.83 10.92
CA PRO A 18 9.87 1.30 11.71
C PRO A 18 10.30 -0.11 11.32
N ARG A 19 9.59 -0.76 10.43
CA ARG A 19 9.90 -2.14 10.04
C ARG A 19 10.22 -2.24 8.57
N ALA A 20 10.90 -3.31 8.19
CA ALA A 20 11.19 -3.55 6.78
C ALA A 20 10.01 -4.26 6.13
N ILE A 21 9.61 -3.79 4.95
CA ILE A 21 8.60 -4.45 4.13
C ILE A 21 8.97 -4.22 2.67
N SER A 22 8.83 -5.25 1.84
CA SER A 22 9.18 -5.11 0.44
C SER A 22 8.02 -4.50 -0.35
N GLY A 23 8.37 -3.71 -1.36
CA GLY A 23 7.36 -3.15 -2.26
C GLY A 23 6.61 -4.22 -3.01
N GLU A 24 7.27 -5.33 -3.32
CA GLU A 24 6.64 -6.47 -3.98
C GLU A 24 5.53 -7.07 -3.13
N THR A 25 5.74 -7.18 -1.81
CA THR A 25 4.74 -7.68 -0.88
C THR A 25 3.50 -6.79 -0.90
N VAL A 26 3.69 -5.49 -0.82
CA VAL A 26 2.59 -4.51 -0.82
C VAL A 26 1.85 -4.56 -2.15
N TYR A 27 2.57 -4.53 -3.25
CA TYR A 27 1.98 -4.55 -4.58
C TYR A 27 1.17 -5.84 -4.80
N GLY A 28 1.75 -6.99 -4.44
CA GLY A 28 1.08 -8.27 -4.58
C GLY A 28 -0.19 -8.38 -3.75
N ASP A 29 -0.16 -7.81 -2.54
CA ASP A 29 -1.32 -7.80 -1.66
C ASP A 29 -2.46 -6.97 -2.28
N ILE A 30 -2.14 -5.80 -2.82
CA ILE A 30 -3.15 -4.97 -3.48
C ILE A 30 -3.73 -5.70 -4.69
N CYS A 31 -2.88 -6.31 -5.51
CA CYS A 31 -3.33 -7.06 -6.68
C CYS A 31 -4.29 -8.17 -6.30
N ASN A 32 -4.02 -8.88 -5.20
CA ASN A 32 -4.89 -9.94 -4.73
C ASN A 32 -6.24 -9.40 -4.26
N GLN A 33 -6.23 -8.25 -3.61
CA GLN A 33 -7.46 -7.68 -3.08
C GLN A 33 -8.37 -7.06 -4.14
N ILE A 34 -7.79 -6.55 -5.22
CA ILE A 34 -8.60 -5.92 -6.27
C ILE A 34 -9.12 -6.91 -7.30
N GLU A 35 -8.69 -8.15 -7.23
CA GLU A 35 -9.13 -9.18 -8.17
C GLU A 35 -10.66 -9.29 -8.14
N GLY A 36 -11.27 -9.15 -9.30
CA GLY A 36 -12.73 -9.21 -9.43
C GLY A 36 -13.47 -7.94 -9.08
N LYS A 37 -12.77 -6.86 -8.68
CA LYS A 37 -13.43 -5.61 -8.37
C LYS A 37 -13.69 -4.79 -9.63
N GLU A 38 -14.82 -4.08 -9.63
CA GLU A 38 -15.16 -3.17 -10.70
C GLU A 38 -14.38 -1.87 -10.58
N ASN A 39 -14.38 -1.07 -11.64
CA ASN A 39 -13.74 0.23 -11.62
C ASN A 39 -14.36 1.11 -10.53
N GLY A 40 -13.53 1.87 -9.83
CA GLY A 40 -13.97 2.74 -8.77
C GLY A 40 -12.89 2.96 -7.73
N SER A 41 -13.21 3.76 -6.73
CA SER A 41 -12.29 4.06 -5.63
C SER A 41 -12.61 3.16 -4.43
N TYR A 42 -11.56 2.65 -3.81
CA TYR A 42 -11.69 1.72 -2.70
C TYR A 42 -10.69 2.04 -1.60
N VAL A 43 -11.05 1.67 -0.38
CA VAL A 43 -10.14 1.67 0.75
C VAL A 43 -10.00 0.22 1.19
N LEU A 44 -8.80 -0.32 1.07
CA LEU A 44 -8.52 -1.73 1.39
C LEU A 44 -7.66 -1.81 2.65
N LEU A 45 -7.92 -2.80 3.47
CA LEU A 45 -7.16 -3.02 4.70
C LEU A 45 -6.40 -4.33 4.63
N SER A 46 -5.18 -4.31 5.12
CA SER A 46 -4.36 -5.51 5.22
C SER A 46 -3.65 -5.52 6.57
N LYS A 47 -3.59 -6.70 7.17
CA LYS A 47 -2.88 -6.86 8.43
C LYS A 47 -1.57 -7.57 8.15
N PHE A 48 -0.48 -6.95 8.57
CA PHE A 48 0.85 -7.53 8.48
C PHE A 48 1.35 -7.93 9.86
N GLU A 49 2.53 -8.48 9.93
CA GLU A 49 3.14 -8.93 11.18
C GLU A 49 3.24 -7.80 12.21
N ASP A 50 3.28 -8.16 13.46
CA ASP A 50 3.46 -7.21 14.59
C ASP A 50 2.34 -6.19 14.70
N ASP A 51 1.11 -6.61 14.33
CA ASP A 51 -0.10 -5.79 14.44
C ASP A 51 -0.08 -4.53 13.58
N ALA A 52 0.70 -4.53 12.52
CA ALA A 52 0.67 -3.44 11.55
C ALA A 52 -0.54 -3.59 10.64
N ILE A 53 -1.32 -2.52 10.51
CA ILE A 53 -2.48 -2.49 9.61
C ILE A 53 -2.22 -1.47 8.53
N PHE A 54 -2.24 -1.91 7.28
CA PHE A 54 -2.05 -1.04 6.12
C PHE A 54 -3.41 -0.72 5.53
N GLU A 55 -3.62 0.55 5.25
CA GLU A 55 -4.86 1.03 4.63
C GLU A 55 -4.48 1.62 3.28
N TYR A 56 -4.96 0.99 2.21
CA TYR A 56 -4.67 1.41 0.85
C TYR A 56 -5.84 2.21 0.29
N HIS A 57 -5.57 3.44 -0.12
CA HIS A 57 -6.55 4.25 -0.85
C HIS A 57 -6.22 4.15 -2.32
N ILE A 58 -7.02 3.37 -3.04
CA ILE A 58 -6.73 3.05 -4.44
C ILE A 58 -7.91 3.38 -5.35
N THR A 59 -7.60 3.50 -6.63
CA THR A 59 -8.60 3.59 -7.69
C THR A 59 -8.33 2.44 -8.65
N VAL A 60 -9.36 1.65 -8.92
CA VAL A 60 -9.28 0.54 -9.88
C VAL A 60 -9.84 1.01 -11.20
N MET A 61 -9.10 0.77 -12.29
CA MET A 61 -9.53 1.15 -13.63
C MET A 61 -8.96 0.16 -14.64
N ASP A 62 -9.87 -0.52 -15.36
CA ASP A 62 -9.51 -1.47 -16.44
C ASP A 62 -8.49 -2.53 -16.00
N ASP A 63 -8.75 -3.18 -14.85
CA ASP A 63 -7.91 -4.21 -14.25
C ASP A 63 -6.55 -3.72 -13.74
N GLU A 64 -6.36 -2.42 -13.71
CA GLU A 64 -5.17 -1.80 -13.13
C GLU A 64 -5.59 -0.99 -11.90
N PHE A 65 -4.62 -0.59 -11.10
CA PHE A 65 -4.92 0.26 -9.96
C PHE A 65 -3.91 1.39 -9.85
N ASN A 66 -4.37 2.47 -9.21
CA ASN A 66 -3.52 3.58 -8.85
C ASN A 66 -3.58 3.73 -7.32
N LEU A 67 -2.43 3.62 -6.67
CA LEU A 67 -2.33 3.81 -5.22
C LEU A 67 -2.06 5.28 -4.94
N GLY A 68 -3.03 5.96 -4.33
CA GLY A 68 -2.91 7.38 -4.04
C GLY A 68 -2.33 7.65 -2.66
N LEU A 69 -2.78 6.90 -1.66
CA LEU A 69 -2.38 7.12 -0.28
C LEU A 69 -2.23 5.78 0.43
N LEU A 70 -1.21 5.67 1.24
CA LEU A 70 -0.99 4.50 2.09
C LEU A 70 -0.85 4.97 3.53
N THR A 71 -1.71 4.45 4.41
CA THR A 71 -1.65 4.70 5.84
C THR A 71 -1.23 3.42 6.53
N MET A 72 -0.22 3.52 7.39
CA MET A 72 0.35 2.38 8.10
C MET A 72 0.17 2.59 9.59
N ARG A 73 -0.70 1.80 10.21
CA ARG A 73 -1.00 1.90 11.63
C ARG A 73 -0.27 0.80 12.38
N THR A 74 0.53 1.20 13.35
CA THR A 74 1.33 0.26 14.15
C THR A 74 1.21 0.61 15.63
N PRO A 75 1.62 -0.31 16.53
CA PRO A 75 1.69 0.03 17.96
C PRO A 75 2.64 1.20 18.25
N GLU A 76 3.61 1.46 17.38
CA GLU A 76 4.55 2.58 17.53
C GLU A 76 3.98 3.91 17.04
N GLY A 77 2.91 3.88 16.27
CA GLY A 77 2.29 5.09 15.75
C GLY A 77 1.68 4.89 14.39
N VAL A 78 1.23 6.00 13.80
CA VAL A 78 0.62 6.00 12.48
C VAL A 78 1.55 6.73 11.51
N PHE A 79 1.82 6.09 10.38
CA PHE A 79 2.68 6.64 9.34
C PHE A 79 1.88 6.71 8.03
N GLU A 80 2.17 7.69 7.22
CA GLU A 80 1.37 7.94 6.03
C GLU A 80 2.26 8.43 4.90
N THR A 81 2.01 7.95 3.69
CA THR A 81 2.73 8.42 2.51
C THR A 81 1.77 8.58 1.35
N ASP A 82 1.97 9.65 0.59
CA ASP A 82 1.14 10.02 -0.55
C ASP A 82 1.88 9.67 -1.83
N PHE A 83 1.23 8.92 -2.71
CA PHE A 83 1.83 8.46 -3.97
C PHE A 83 1.49 9.36 -5.16
N ASP A 84 0.61 10.34 -4.95
CA ASP A 84 0.22 11.26 -6.01
C ASP A 84 1.17 12.47 -6.13
N LYS A 85 2.16 12.53 -5.28
CA LYS A 85 3.13 13.64 -5.28
C LYS A 85 4.51 13.19 -5.69
#